data_192544f24f459152bfbca2f2b325d3b6
#
_entry.id   192544f24f459152bfbca2f2b325d3b6
#
_cell.length_a   1.000
_cell.length_b   1.000
_cell.length_c   1.000
_cell.angle_alpha   90.00
_cell.angle_beta   90.00
_cell.angle_gamma   90.00
#
_symmetry.space_group_name_H-M   'P 1'
#
loop_
_entity.id
_entity.type
_entity.pdbx_description
1 polymer ?
#
loop_
_entity_poly.entity_id
_entity_poly.type
_entity_poly.pdbx_seq_one_letter_code
_entity_poly.pdbx_strand_id
1 'polypeptide(L)'
;TLGGKGSATVGGLVATNAGGTQVLRHGTMRALALGLEVVTPLGEVFSDLAPLKKDNRGFDLKQLFIGSEGTLGIVTGATLALVPAVAERVVAWVGLDSLENARALLLTCQGRLRGELEGFEVLPEHCLAAVVDHLPDARRPLGEPQPWNALVELAVEDKDKVADAREALETVLADTFERGLIADAVIAANEGQAEDFWQLRDTIAPAEKALGPAVQHDISVPEAQMPAFLASIAPEIERDYPGTKAVGFGHLGDANIHFHVLAPPGAAPAWV
;
A
#
# COMPACT_ATOMS: atom_id res chain seq x y z
N THR A 1 0.53 -7.52 -1.96
CA THR A 1 1.05 -7.69 -3.34
C THR A 1 1.96 -6.53 -3.70
N LEU A 2 2.89 -6.77 -4.62
CA LEU A 2 3.80 -5.75 -5.15
C LEU A 2 3.46 -5.52 -6.63
N GLY A 3 3.53 -4.29 -7.11
CA GLY A 3 3.33 -3.97 -8.52
C GLY A 3 4.25 -4.78 -9.46
N GLY A 4 5.48 -5.09 -9.00
CA GLY A 4 6.46 -5.88 -9.72
C GLY A 4 6.38 -7.40 -9.55
N LYS A 5 5.31 -7.97 -8.98
CA LYS A 5 5.21 -9.39 -8.62
C LYS A 5 5.52 -10.38 -9.75
N GLY A 6 5.28 -9.99 -11.00
CA GLY A 6 5.51 -10.85 -12.17
C GLY A 6 6.98 -11.01 -12.57
N SER A 7 7.87 -10.09 -12.13
CA SER A 7 9.29 -10.10 -12.45
C SER A 7 10.21 -10.10 -11.23
N ALA A 8 9.68 -9.90 -10.03
CA ALA A 8 10.43 -9.86 -8.80
C ALA A 8 11.01 -11.23 -8.44
N THR A 9 12.28 -11.25 -8.00
CA THR A 9 12.92 -12.42 -7.43
C THR A 9 12.92 -12.38 -5.91
N VAL A 10 12.93 -13.53 -5.24
CA VAL A 10 13.00 -13.59 -3.77
C VAL A 10 14.22 -12.85 -3.25
N GLY A 11 15.40 -13.05 -3.85
CA GLY A 11 16.62 -12.35 -3.46
C GLY A 11 16.52 -10.83 -3.62
N GLY A 12 15.87 -10.37 -4.70
CA GLY A 12 15.59 -8.94 -4.94
C GLY A 12 14.64 -8.36 -3.89
N LEU A 13 13.56 -9.06 -3.56
CA LEU A 13 12.61 -8.65 -2.52
C LEU A 13 13.28 -8.52 -1.14
N VAL A 14 14.17 -9.46 -0.79
CA VAL A 14 14.96 -9.39 0.44
C VAL A 14 15.96 -8.23 0.38
N ALA A 15 16.70 -8.10 -0.72
CA ALA A 15 17.71 -7.06 -0.87
C ALA A 15 17.14 -5.64 -0.78
N THR A 16 15.93 -5.41 -1.26
CA THR A 16 15.23 -4.12 -1.16
C THR A 16 14.37 -3.97 0.10
N ASN A 17 14.32 -5.01 0.96
CA ASN A 17 13.37 -5.06 2.07
C ASN A 17 11.93 -4.77 1.62
N ALA A 18 11.52 -5.38 0.53
CA ALA A 18 10.26 -5.07 -0.14
C ALA A 18 9.05 -5.17 0.79
N GLY A 19 8.15 -4.23 0.64
CA GLY A 19 6.84 -4.19 1.22
C GLY A 19 5.81 -3.74 0.16
N GLY A 20 4.58 -4.11 0.32
CA GLY A 20 3.47 -3.71 -0.53
C GLY A 20 2.20 -3.63 0.29
N THR A 21 1.04 -3.74 -0.34
CA THR A 21 -0.28 -3.58 0.30
C THR A 21 -0.52 -4.47 1.54
N GLN A 22 0.27 -5.54 1.71
CA GLN A 22 0.15 -6.50 2.82
C GLN A 22 1.07 -6.20 4.02
N VAL A 23 1.84 -5.09 3.97
CA VAL A 23 2.75 -4.70 5.07
C VAL A 23 1.98 -4.47 6.37
N LEU A 24 0.77 -3.94 6.27
CA LEU A 24 -0.10 -3.73 7.42
C LEU A 24 -0.32 -5.01 8.25
N ARG A 25 -0.42 -6.17 7.60
CA ARG A 25 -0.68 -7.46 8.23
C ARG A 25 0.59 -8.25 8.53
N HIS A 26 1.55 -8.28 7.60
CA HIS A 26 2.68 -9.20 7.64
C HIS A 26 4.04 -8.52 7.80
N GLY A 27 4.10 -7.19 7.77
CA GLY A 27 5.34 -6.44 7.73
C GLY A 27 6.06 -6.53 6.38
N THR A 28 7.25 -5.97 6.31
CA THR A 28 8.13 -6.04 5.14
C THR A 28 8.86 -7.39 5.08
N MET A 29 9.65 -7.63 4.01
CA MET A 29 10.49 -8.84 3.88
C MET A 29 11.39 -9.08 5.07
N ARG A 30 11.83 -8.04 5.79
CA ARG A 30 12.60 -8.12 7.02
C ARG A 30 11.90 -8.94 8.12
N ALA A 31 10.60 -8.76 8.27
CA ALA A 31 9.79 -9.49 9.24
C ALA A 31 9.62 -10.98 8.86
N LEU A 32 9.66 -11.27 7.57
CA LEU A 32 9.43 -12.62 7.04
C LEU A 32 10.72 -13.44 6.87
N ALA A 33 11.90 -12.80 6.79
CA ALA A 33 13.17 -13.48 6.57
C ALA A 33 13.69 -14.12 7.87
N LEU A 34 13.63 -15.45 7.96
CA LEU A 34 14.16 -16.24 9.08
C LEU A 34 15.65 -16.53 8.93
N GLY A 35 16.14 -16.72 7.71
CA GLY A 35 17.54 -17.01 7.43
C GLY A 35 17.95 -16.55 6.04
N LEU A 36 19.25 -16.33 5.83
CA LEU A 36 19.82 -15.92 4.54
C LEU A 36 21.10 -16.66 4.22
N GLU A 37 21.34 -16.81 2.92
CA GLU A 37 22.65 -17.07 2.35
C GLU A 37 23.03 -15.92 1.42
N VAL A 38 24.22 -15.38 1.59
CA VAL A 38 24.70 -14.19 0.87
C VAL A 38 26.15 -14.38 0.46
N VAL A 39 26.48 -14.05 -0.79
CA VAL A 39 27.85 -13.97 -1.28
C VAL A 39 28.29 -12.51 -1.20
N THR A 40 29.37 -12.25 -0.43
CA THR A 40 29.93 -10.90 -0.24
C THR A 40 30.75 -10.46 -1.47
N PRO A 41 31.12 -9.18 -1.60
CA PRO A 41 32.01 -8.70 -2.67
C PRO A 41 33.39 -9.34 -2.67
N LEU A 42 33.83 -9.92 -1.56
CA LEU A 42 35.10 -10.66 -1.44
C LEU A 42 34.98 -12.13 -1.86
N GLY A 43 33.80 -12.60 -2.24
CA GLY A 43 33.53 -13.98 -2.59
C GLY A 43 33.32 -14.89 -1.38
N GLU A 44 33.25 -14.34 -0.19
CA GLU A 44 32.96 -15.09 1.02
C GLU A 44 31.45 -15.39 1.11
N VAL A 45 31.10 -16.55 1.66
CA VAL A 45 29.69 -16.96 1.82
C VAL A 45 29.30 -16.82 3.29
N PHE A 46 28.36 -15.93 3.56
CA PHE A 46 27.58 -15.95 4.79
C PHE A 46 26.38 -16.88 4.59
N SER A 47 26.21 -17.86 5.47
CA SER A 47 25.06 -18.77 5.39
C SER A 47 24.53 -19.08 6.79
N ASP A 48 23.32 -18.63 7.05
CA ASP A 48 22.49 -19.00 8.20
C ASP A 48 21.04 -19.14 7.71
N LEU A 49 20.71 -20.33 7.21
CA LEU A 49 19.38 -20.66 6.67
C LEU A 49 18.48 -21.36 7.71
N ALA A 50 18.84 -21.31 9.00
CA ALA A 50 18.06 -21.96 10.03
C ALA A 50 16.62 -21.39 10.12
N PRO A 51 15.56 -22.24 10.11
CA PRO A 51 14.16 -21.79 10.14
C PRO A 51 13.70 -21.47 11.58
N LEU A 52 14.49 -20.69 12.30
CA LEU A 52 14.23 -20.41 13.71
C LEU A 52 13.45 -19.09 13.85
N LYS A 53 12.23 -19.17 14.42
CA LYS A 53 11.45 -17.97 14.80
C LYS A 53 12.09 -17.22 15.98
N LYS A 54 12.85 -17.92 16.82
CA LYS A 54 13.60 -17.34 17.94
C LYS A 54 15.03 -17.86 17.87
N ASP A 55 15.96 -16.97 17.65
CA ASP A 55 17.40 -17.25 17.70
C ASP A 55 18.10 -16.15 18.51
N ASN A 56 18.63 -16.53 19.66
CA ASN A 56 19.33 -15.64 20.59
C ASN A 56 20.85 -15.81 20.52
N ARG A 57 21.39 -16.45 19.48
CA ARG A 57 22.83 -16.74 19.31
C ARG A 57 23.54 -15.53 18.67
N GLY A 58 24.15 -14.67 19.45
CA GLY A 58 24.96 -13.57 18.93
C GLY A 58 24.17 -12.49 18.21
N PHE A 59 24.85 -11.78 17.28
CA PHE A 59 24.23 -10.76 16.47
C PHE A 59 23.42 -11.35 15.31
N ASP A 60 22.29 -10.74 15.01
CA ASP A 60 21.46 -11.11 13.87
C ASP A 60 22.00 -10.47 12.56
N LEU A 61 23.06 -11.10 12.01
CA LEU A 61 23.81 -10.56 10.88
C LEU A 61 22.98 -10.47 9.58
N LYS A 62 21.95 -11.32 9.39
CA LYS A 62 21.10 -11.25 8.20
C LYS A 62 20.44 -9.87 8.04
N GLN A 63 20.23 -9.14 9.15
CA GLN A 63 19.62 -7.81 9.13
C GLN A 63 20.47 -6.76 8.42
N LEU A 64 21.79 -6.98 8.26
CA LEU A 64 22.67 -6.10 7.49
C LEU A 64 22.42 -6.20 5.99
N PHE A 65 22.07 -7.40 5.51
CA PHE A 65 21.87 -7.67 4.09
C PHE A 65 20.47 -7.33 3.61
N ILE A 66 19.47 -7.41 4.51
CA ILE A 66 18.07 -7.05 4.18
C ILE A 66 17.96 -5.54 4.00
N GLY A 67 17.57 -5.10 2.81
CA GLY A 67 17.49 -3.68 2.47
C GLY A 67 18.84 -3.05 2.09
N SER A 68 19.91 -3.87 1.89
CA SER A 68 21.22 -3.38 1.45
C SER A 68 21.31 -3.11 -0.05
N GLU A 69 20.27 -3.44 -0.82
CA GLU A 69 20.17 -3.26 -2.28
C GLU A 69 21.37 -3.84 -3.04
N GLY A 70 21.93 -4.95 -2.54
CA GLY A 70 23.09 -5.61 -3.16
C GLY A 70 24.45 -4.97 -2.84
N THR A 71 24.51 -3.87 -2.09
CA THR A 71 25.76 -3.15 -1.77
C THR A 71 26.69 -3.93 -0.85
N LEU A 72 26.13 -4.82 -0.02
CA LEU A 72 26.88 -5.67 0.93
C LEU A 72 27.04 -7.11 0.44
N GLY A 73 26.33 -7.53 -0.58
CA GLY A 73 26.40 -8.87 -1.15
C GLY A 73 25.16 -9.25 -1.94
N ILE A 74 25.22 -10.40 -2.59
CA ILE A 74 24.13 -10.96 -3.40
C ILE A 74 23.44 -12.08 -2.59
N VAL A 75 22.15 -11.94 -2.38
CA VAL A 75 21.33 -12.97 -1.71
C VAL A 75 21.14 -14.15 -2.66
N THR A 76 21.65 -15.31 -2.27
CA THR A 76 21.60 -16.57 -3.04
C THR A 76 20.61 -17.57 -2.48
N GLY A 77 20.27 -17.44 -1.20
CA GLY A 77 19.29 -18.28 -0.51
C GLY A 77 18.54 -17.53 0.58
N ALA A 78 17.29 -17.91 0.81
CA ALA A 78 16.49 -17.34 1.90
C ALA A 78 15.56 -18.40 2.51
N THR A 79 15.47 -18.39 3.84
CA THR A 79 14.41 -19.08 4.59
C THR A 79 13.38 -18.06 5.01
N LEU A 80 12.14 -18.26 4.55
CA LEU A 80 11.03 -17.33 4.78
C LEU A 80 9.97 -17.96 5.69
N ALA A 81 9.41 -17.14 6.58
CA ALA A 81 8.20 -17.48 7.29
C ALA A 81 7.03 -17.62 6.30
N LEU A 82 6.27 -18.68 6.46
CA LEU A 82 5.03 -18.86 5.70
C LEU A 82 3.86 -18.34 6.52
N VAL A 83 2.91 -17.75 5.83
CA VAL A 83 1.61 -17.33 6.38
C VAL A 83 0.51 -18.23 5.84
N PRO A 84 -0.64 -18.37 6.54
CA PRO A 84 -1.77 -19.12 6.02
C PRO A 84 -2.23 -18.58 4.67
N ALA A 85 -2.73 -19.48 3.82
CA ALA A 85 -3.32 -19.07 2.55
C ALA A 85 -4.64 -18.34 2.80
N VAL A 86 -4.85 -17.24 2.08
CA VAL A 86 -6.12 -16.52 2.08
C VAL A 86 -7.14 -17.34 1.29
N ALA A 87 -8.26 -17.65 1.92
CA ALA A 87 -9.37 -18.35 1.30
C ALA A 87 -10.25 -17.41 0.46
N GLU A 88 -10.50 -16.19 1.00
CA GLU A 88 -11.29 -15.16 0.32
C GLU A 88 -10.93 -13.77 0.83
N ARG A 89 -11.20 -12.74 0.02
CA ARG A 89 -11.03 -11.33 0.37
C ARG A 89 -12.37 -10.62 0.39
N VAL A 90 -12.55 -9.76 1.39
CA VAL A 90 -13.68 -8.83 1.47
C VAL A 90 -13.13 -7.44 1.26
N VAL A 91 -13.54 -6.79 0.17
CA VAL A 91 -13.00 -5.50 -0.24
C VAL A 91 -14.10 -4.45 -0.23
N ALA A 92 -13.83 -3.30 0.37
CA ALA A 92 -14.72 -2.14 0.36
C ALA A 92 -14.04 -0.93 -0.26
N TRP A 93 -14.84 -0.12 -0.94
CA TRP A 93 -14.49 1.23 -1.35
C TRP A 93 -15.27 2.23 -0.52
N VAL A 94 -14.57 3.24 0.03
CA VAL A 94 -15.15 4.18 0.98
C VAL A 94 -14.85 5.61 0.56
N GLY A 95 -15.88 6.45 0.55
CA GLY A 95 -15.78 7.88 0.29
C GLY A 95 -15.64 8.69 1.59
N LEU A 96 -14.75 9.68 1.59
CA LEU A 96 -14.39 10.46 2.78
C LEU A 96 -14.18 11.94 2.41
N ASP A 97 -14.49 12.82 3.37
CA ASP A 97 -14.30 14.26 3.21
C ASP A 97 -12.85 14.70 3.43
N SER A 98 -12.07 13.95 4.21
CA SER A 98 -10.70 14.32 4.58
C SER A 98 -9.82 13.11 4.86
N LEU A 99 -8.50 13.33 4.85
CA LEU A 99 -7.52 12.31 5.21
C LEU A 99 -7.52 12.04 6.73
N GLU A 100 -7.91 13.01 7.56
CA GLU A 100 -8.15 12.84 8.98
C GLU A 100 -9.26 11.82 9.23
N ASN A 101 -10.35 11.89 8.47
CA ASN A 101 -11.43 10.93 8.52
C ASN A 101 -10.98 9.54 8.02
N ALA A 102 -10.15 9.47 6.99
CA ALA A 102 -9.54 8.21 6.54
C ALA A 102 -8.69 7.57 7.64
N ARG A 103 -7.90 8.37 8.36
CA ARG A 103 -7.13 7.91 9.51
C ARG A 103 -8.04 7.42 10.66
N ALA A 104 -9.11 8.14 10.97
CA ALA A 104 -10.07 7.71 11.99
C ALA A 104 -10.76 6.38 11.62
N LEU A 105 -11.09 6.19 10.34
CA LEU A 105 -11.61 4.91 9.81
C LEU A 105 -10.56 3.80 9.96
N LEU A 106 -9.30 4.03 9.57
CA LEU A 106 -8.20 3.07 9.73
C LEU A 106 -8.08 2.60 11.18
N LEU A 107 -8.02 3.52 12.14
CA LEU A 107 -7.93 3.18 13.57
C LEU A 107 -9.14 2.37 14.06
N THR A 108 -10.32 2.66 13.53
CA THR A 108 -11.54 1.89 13.83
C THR A 108 -11.43 0.47 13.26
N CYS A 109 -10.98 0.31 12.02
CA CYS A 109 -10.73 -0.99 11.39
C CYS A 109 -9.66 -1.78 12.16
N GLN A 110 -8.53 -1.17 12.48
CA GLN A 110 -7.47 -1.81 13.28
C GLN A 110 -7.95 -2.25 14.67
N GLY A 111 -8.85 -1.49 15.27
CA GLY A 111 -9.42 -1.81 16.58
C GLY A 111 -10.41 -2.98 16.56
N ARG A 112 -11.23 -3.08 15.51
CA ARG A 112 -12.40 -3.99 15.43
C ARG A 112 -12.21 -5.18 14.50
N LEU A 113 -11.34 -5.07 13.47
CA LEU A 113 -11.11 -6.08 12.42
C LEU A 113 -9.70 -6.69 12.52
N ARG A 114 -9.20 -6.83 13.75
CA ARG A 114 -7.84 -7.32 14.03
C ARG A 114 -7.59 -8.70 13.42
N GLY A 115 -6.44 -8.84 12.75
CA GLY A 115 -5.98 -10.09 12.15
C GLY A 115 -6.52 -10.37 10.77
N GLU A 116 -7.58 -9.69 10.33
CA GLU A 116 -8.16 -9.81 8.99
C GLU A 116 -7.84 -8.60 8.11
N LEU A 117 -7.64 -7.41 8.70
CA LEU A 117 -7.29 -6.20 7.95
C LEU A 117 -5.93 -6.38 7.27
N GLU A 118 -5.92 -6.52 5.94
CA GLU A 118 -4.72 -6.75 5.12
C GLU A 118 -4.28 -5.51 4.37
N GLY A 119 -5.21 -4.72 3.82
CA GLY A 119 -4.94 -3.53 3.04
C GLY A 119 -5.77 -2.33 3.47
N PHE A 120 -5.15 -1.15 3.46
CA PHE A 120 -5.83 0.13 3.66
C PHE A 120 -5.12 1.20 2.83
N GLU A 121 -5.71 1.48 1.66
CA GLU A 121 -5.19 2.44 0.69
C GLU A 121 -6.00 3.72 0.71
N VAL A 122 -5.35 4.86 0.49
CA VAL A 122 -6.03 6.15 0.35
C VAL A 122 -5.63 6.82 -0.96
N LEU A 123 -6.57 7.48 -1.58
CA LEU A 123 -6.35 8.24 -2.80
C LEU A 123 -7.31 9.45 -2.87
N PRO A 124 -6.82 10.62 -3.30
CA PRO A 124 -7.67 11.78 -3.54
C PRO A 124 -8.48 11.61 -4.82
N GLU A 125 -9.60 12.34 -4.91
CA GLU A 125 -10.54 12.26 -6.04
C GLU A 125 -9.88 12.45 -7.42
N HIS A 126 -8.92 13.36 -7.53
CA HIS A 126 -8.30 13.62 -8.83
C HIS A 126 -7.45 12.44 -9.34
N CYS A 127 -6.93 11.56 -8.45
CA CYS A 127 -6.31 10.31 -8.87
C CYS A 127 -7.35 9.35 -9.45
N LEU A 128 -8.49 9.18 -8.78
CA LEU A 128 -9.57 8.34 -9.28
C LEU A 128 -10.11 8.87 -10.61
N ALA A 129 -10.31 10.19 -10.74
CA ALA A 129 -10.73 10.81 -11.99
C ALA A 129 -9.76 10.52 -13.14
N ALA A 130 -8.45 10.70 -12.90
CA ALA A 130 -7.41 10.40 -13.90
C ALA A 130 -7.43 8.92 -14.34
N VAL A 131 -7.68 7.99 -13.40
CA VAL A 131 -7.80 6.56 -13.73
C VAL A 131 -9.03 6.27 -14.57
N VAL A 132 -10.19 6.82 -14.20
CA VAL A 132 -11.44 6.62 -14.94
C VAL A 132 -11.33 7.20 -16.36
N ASP A 133 -10.65 8.34 -16.53
CA ASP A 133 -10.39 8.92 -17.84
C ASP A 133 -9.38 8.10 -18.67
N HIS A 134 -8.46 7.41 -18.00
CA HIS A 134 -7.42 6.59 -18.64
C HIS A 134 -7.94 5.21 -19.08
N LEU A 135 -8.86 4.61 -18.33
CA LEU A 135 -9.44 3.29 -18.57
C LEU A 135 -10.86 3.40 -19.12
N PRO A 136 -11.11 3.08 -20.42
CA PRO A 136 -12.42 3.27 -21.07
C PRO A 136 -13.60 2.55 -20.40
N ASP A 137 -13.33 1.41 -19.75
CA ASP A 137 -14.37 0.58 -19.12
C ASP A 137 -14.43 0.74 -17.60
N ALA A 138 -13.57 1.60 -17.03
CA ALA A 138 -13.56 1.85 -15.60
C ALA A 138 -14.81 2.60 -15.14
N ARG A 139 -15.34 2.19 -14.00
CA ARG A 139 -16.50 2.83 -13.37
C ARG A 139 -16.15 3.28 -11.96
N ARG A 140 -16.69 4.42 -11.57
CA ARG A 140 -16.60 4.88 -10.18
C ARG A 140 -17.33 3.90 -9.27
N PRO A 141 -16.71 3.48 -8.15
CA PRO A 141 -17.37 2.59 -7.18
C PRO A 141 -18.57 3.25 -6.49
N LEU A 142 -18.50 4.58 -6.25
CA LEU A 142 -19.52 5.37 -5.60
C LEU A 142 -20.29 6.23 -6.61
N GLY A 143 -21.55 6.52 -6.29
CA GLY A 143 -22.44 7.33 -7.15
C GLY A 143 -21.99 8.77 -7.29
N GLU A 144 -21.45 9.37 -6.23
CA GLU A 144 -20.97 10.75 -6.20
C GLU A 144 -19.47 10.82 -5.89
N PRO A 145 -18.72 11.74 -6.53
CA PRO A 145 -17.33 11.96 -6.23
C PRO A 145 -17.11 12.39 -4.76
N GLN A 146 -16.09 11.86 -4.13
CA GLN A 146 -15.72 12.20 -2.77
C GLN A 146 -14.30 12.79 -2.74
N PRO A 147 -14.00 13.81 -1.90
CA PRO A 147 -12.67 14.43 -1.83
C PRO A 147 -11.52 13.43 -1.65
N TRP A 148 -11.76 12.41 -0.84
CA TRP A 148 -10.86 11.28 -0.61
C TRP A 148 -11.60 9.97 -0.75
N ASN A 149 -10.86 8.96 -1.15
CA ASN A 149 -11.34 7.58 -1.23
C ASN A 149 -10.40 6.68 -0.44
N ALA A 150 -10.96 5.63 0.17
CA ALA A 150 -10.18 4.56 0.76
C ALA A 150 -10.61 3.21 0.20
N LEU A 151 -9.65 2.33 -0.03
CA LEU A 151 -9.86 0.91 -0.31
C LEU A 151 -9.46 0.12 0.93
N VAL A 152 -10.40 -0.63 1.47
CA VAL A 152 -10.22 -1.45 2.68
C VAL A 152 -10.33 -2.91 2.29
N GLU A 153 -9.31 -3.72 2.62
CA GLU A 153 -9.30 -5.14 2.31
C GLU A 153 -9.12 -5.97 3.58
N LEU A 154 -10.01 -6.94 3.75
CA LEU A 154 -9.87 -8.02 4.73
C LEU A 154 -9.45 -9.30 4.02
N ALA A 155 -8.50 -10.03 4.60
CA ALA A 155 -8.08 -11.34 4.13
C ALA A 155 -8.55 -12.42 5.12
N VAL A 156 -9.44 -13.28 4.66
CA VAL A 156 -10.06 -14.34 5.46
C VAL A 156 -9.40 -15.67 5.10
N GLU A 157 -8.86 -16.37 6.11
CA GLU A 157 -8.15 -17.64 5.95
C GLU A 157 -9.08 -18.85 5.94
N ASP A 158 -10.27 -18.72 6.53
CA ASP A 158 -11.28 -19.75 6.68
C ASP A 158 -12.55 -19.37 5.92
N LYS A 159 -12.95 -20.18 4.93
CA LYS A 159 -14.15 -19.92 4.14
C LYS A 159 -15.43 -19.81 4.95
N ASP A 160 -15.50 -20.53 6.07
CA ASP A 160 -16.69 -20.52 6.94
C ASP A 160 -16.83 -19.20 7.69
N LYS A 161 -15.77 -18.37 7.75
CA LYS A 161 -15.73 -17.04 8.40
C LYS A 161 -15.93 -15.86 7.48
N VAL A 162 -16.07 -16.09 6.19
CA VAL A 162 -16.21 -14.99 5.20
C VAL A 162 -17.46 -14.15 5.46
N ALA A 163 -18.58 -14.80 5.80
CA ALA A 163 -19.81 -14.10 6.12
C ALA A 163 -19.65 -13.23 7.38
N ASP A 164 -19.01 -13.75 8.42
CA ASP A 164 -18.77 -13.03 9.69
C ASP A 164 -17.84 -11.82 9.46
N ALA A 165 -16.79 -11.99 8.65
CA ALA A 165 -15.86 -10.92 8.30
C ALA A 165 -16.56 -9.81 7.50
N ARG A 166 -17.43 -10.18 6.55
CA ARG A 166 -18.24 -9.23 5.79
C ARG A 166 -19.19 -8.45 6.72
N GLU A 167 -19.92 -9.13 7.60
CA GLU A 167 -20.83 -8.51 8.58
C GLU A 167 -20.06 -7.58 9.52
N ALA A 168 -18.86 -7.98 9.96
CA ALA A 168 -18.00 -7.14 10.80
C ALA A 168 -17.58 -5.86 10.08
N LEU A 169 -17.20 -5.95 8.79
CA LEU A 169 -16.86 -4.79 7.98
C LEU A 169 -18.10 -3.89 7.76
N GLU A 170 -19.25 -4.47 7.41
CA GLU A 170 -20.52 -3.74 7.27
C GLU A 170 -20.86 -2.96 8.54
N THR A 171 -20.71 -3.60 9.71
CA THR A 171 -20.93 -2.96 11.01
C THR A 171 -20.00 -1.80 11.28
N VAL A 172 -18.70 -1.93 10.91
CA VAL A 172 -17.71 -0.85 11.04
C VAL A 172 -18.08 0.31 10.13
N LEU A 173 -18.43 0.03 8.87
CA LEU A 173 -18.79 1.07 7.89
C LEU A 173 -20.10 1.79 8.30
N ALA A 174 -21.12 1.07 8.77
CA ALA A 174 -22.37 1.65 9.25
C ALA A 174 -22.13 2.58 10.46
N ASP A 175 -21.37 2.12 11.47
CA ASP A 175 -21.05 2.93 12.65
C ASP A 175 -20.25 4.19 12.28
N THR A 176 -19.30 4.08 11.35
CA THR A 176 -18.50 5.24 10.90
C THR A 176 -19.31 6.19 10.06
N PHE A 177 -20.27 5.71 9.28
CA PHE A 177 -21.22 6.53 8.53
C PHE A 177 -22.15 7.31 9.48
N GLU A 178 -22.75 6.65 10.48
CA GLU A 178 -23.60 7.30 11.49
C GLU A 178 -22.85 8.40 12.27
N ARG A 179 -21.54 8.22 12.48
CA ARG A 179 -20.69 9.21 13.14
C ARG A 179 -20.21 10.33 12.21
N GLY A 180 -20.56 10.28 10.93
CA GLY A 180 -20.13 11.26 9.92
C GLY A 180 -18.65 11.20 9.58
N LEU A 181 -17.99 10.06 9.83
CA LEU A 181 -16.59 9.86 9.45
C LEU A 181 -16.42 9.47 7.98
N ILE A 182 -17.42 8.80 7.41
CA ILE A 182 -17.45 8.45 5.99
C ILE A 182 -18.71 9.02 5.33
N ALA A 183 -18.61 9.36 4.05
CA ALA A 183 -19.71 9.94 3.29
C ALA A 183 -20.54 8.87 2.57
N ASP A 184 -19.89 7.81 2.08
CA ASP A 184 -20.49 6.69 1.38
C ASP A 184 -19.57 5.48 1.42
N ALA A 185 -20.10 4.26 1.21
CA ALA A 185 -19.29 3.06 1.12
C ALA A 185 -20.00 1.96 0.32
N VAL A 186 -19.22 1.13 -0.38
CA VAL A 186 -19.69 -0.07 -1.06
C VAL A 186 -18.75 -1.23 -0.79
N ILE A 187 -19.30 -2.39 -0.44
CA ILE A 187 -18.51 -3.64 -0.33
C ILE A 187 -18.69 -4.42 -1.62
N ALA A 188 -17.59 -4.87 -2.21
CA ALA A 188 -17.61 -5.67 -3.43
C ALA A 188 -18.54 -6.89 -3.28
N ALA A 189 -19.44 -7.06 -4.25
CA ALA A 189 -20.43 -8.15 -4.23
C ALA A 189 -19.83 -9.50 -4.60
N ASN A 190 -18.68 -9.50 -5.29
CA ASN A 190 -17.96 -10.68 -5.75
C ASN A 190 -16.49 -10.35 -6.02
N GLU A 191 -15.68 -11.38 -6.33
CA GLU A 191 -14.25 -11.26 -6.59
C GLU A 191 -13.95 -10.33 -7.78
N GLY A 192 -14.74 -10.41 -8.87
CA GLY A 192 -14.54 -9.54 -10.04
C GLY A 192 -14.68 -8.04 -9.68
N GLN A 193 -15.68 -7.68 -8.86
CA GLN A 193 -15.82 -6.30 -8.41
C GLN A 193 -14.69 -5.88 -7.43
N ALA A 194 -14.20 -6.81 -6.62
CA ALA A 194 -13.03 -6.56 -5.77
C ALA A 194 -11.77 -6.31 -6.62
N GLU A 195 -11.58 -7.08 -7.69
CA GLU A 195 -10.50 -6.88 -8.67
C GLU A 195 -10.64 -5.53 -9.39
N ASP A 196 -11.86 -5.13 -9.78
CA ASP A 196 -12.12 -3.81 -10.38
C ASP A 196 -11.70 -2.67 -9.43
N PHE A 197 -11.98 -2.78 -8.13
CA PHE A 197 -11.55 -1.79 -7.13
C PHE A 197 -10.02 -1.71 -7.04
N TRP A 198 -9.34 -2.84 -6.99
CA TRP A 198 -7.89 -2.89 -7.01
C TRP A 198 -7.29 -2.38 -8.32
N GLN A 199 -7.93 -2.66 -9.45
CA GLN A 199 -7.51 -2.14 -10.75
C GLN A 199 -7.52 -0.61 -10.77
N LEU A 200 -8.55 0.03 -10.20
CA LEU A 200 -8.60 1.48 -10.08
C LEU A 200 -7.40 2.02 -9.29
N ARG A 201 -7.07 1.39 -8.15
CA ARG A 201 -5.92 1.79 -7.33
C ARG A 201 -4.59 1.56 -8.04
N ASP A 202 -4.41 0.41 -8.66
CA ASP A 202 -3.13 0.02 -9.28
C ASP A 202 -2.85 0.78 -10.59
N THR A 203 -3.88 1.37 -11.19
CA THR A 203 -3.75 2.14 -12.42
C THR A 203 -3.41 3.62 -12.18
N ILE A 204 -3.31 4.09 -10.93
CA ILE A 204 -2.99 5.52 -10.64
C ILE A 204 -1.67 5.93 -11.28
N ALA A 205 -0.58 5.21 -11.05
CA ALA A 205 0.72 5.58 -11.62
C ALA A 205 0.77 5.50 -13.17
N PRO A 206 0.19 4.48 -13.84
CA PRO A 206 0.00 4.50 -15.29
C PRO A 206 -0.83 5.70 -15.80
N ALA A 207 -1.94 6.03 -15.13
CA ALA A 207 -2.80 7.15 -15.51
C ALA A 207 -2.07 8.50 -15.36
N GLU A 208 -1.37 8.72 -14.26
CA GLU A 208 -0.53 9.91 -14.06
C GLU A 208 0.57 10.03 -15.11
N LYS A 209 1.25 8.93 -15.45
CA LYS A 209 2.26 8.91 -16.50
C LYS A 209 1.70 9.31 -17.87
N ALA A 210 0.44 9.00 -18.14
CA ALA A 210 -0.22 9.41 -19.37
C ALA A 210 -0.54 10.92 -19.40
N LEU A 211 -0.68 11.57 -18.23
CA LEU A 211 -0.88 13.02 -18.13
C LEU A 211 0.41 13.82 -18.40
N GLY A 212 1.57 13.24 -18.17
CA GLY A 212 2.85 13.89 -18.40
C GLY A 212 3.98 13.43 -17.47
N PRO A 213 5.15 14.10 -17.51
CA PRO A 213 6.24 13.78 -16.61
C PRO A 213 5.88 14.10 -15.16
N ALA A 214 6.43 13.30 -14.23
CA ALA A 214 6.26 13.51 -12.80
C ALA A 214 7.53 13.14 -12.04
N VAL A 215 7.87 13.91 -11.03
CA VAL A 215 8.84 13.49 -10.00
C VAL A 215 8.09 12.62 -9.00
N GLN A 216 8.55 11.39 -8.84
CA GLN A 216 7.90 10.40 -8.00
C GLN A 216 8.76 10.11 -6.77
N HIS A 217 8.18 10.30 -5.60
CA HIS A 217 8.81 9.99 -4.33
C HIS A 217 8.01 8.91 -3.62
N ASP A 218 8.72 7.99 -2.99
CA ASP A 218 8.18 6.99 -2.10
C ASP A 218 8.70 7.30 -0.69
N ILE A 219 7.84 7.82 0.17
CA ILE A 219 8.25 8.41 1.45
C ILE A 219 7.47 7.80 2.61
N SER A 220 8.11 7.79 3.78
CA SER A 220 7.48 7.37 5.03
C SER A 220 7.21 8.57 5.91
N VAL A 221 5.96 8.72 6.35
CA VAL A 221 5.52 9.76 7.27
C VAL A 221 4.75 9.08 8.41
N PRO A 222 5.06 9.36 9.68
CA PRO A 222 4.29 8.77 10.78
C PRO A 222 2.79 8.92 10.55
N GLU A 223 2.02 7.83 10.66
CA GLU A 223 0.60 7.76 10.33
C GLU A 223 -0.20 8.94 10.94
N ALA A 224 0.09 9.28 12.20
CA ALA A 224 -0.57 10.39 12.90
C ALA A 224 -0.26 11.78 12.30
N GLN A 225 0.84 11.93 11.56
CA GLN A 225 1.28 13.20 10.98
C GLN A 225 0.94 13.30 9.48
N MET A 226 0.58 12.19 8.83
CA MET A 226 0.36 12.15 7.39
C MET A 226 -0.71 13.13 6.90
N PRO A 227 -1.89 13.29 7.56
CA PRO A 227 -2.88 14.27 7.13
C PRO A 227 -2.33 15.70 7.14
N ALA A 228 -1.70 16.11 8.24
CA ALA A 228 -1.12 17.44 8.36
C ALA A 228 0.05 17.68 7.39
N PHE A 229 0.88 16.65 7.15
CA PHE A 229 1.96 16.70 6.18
C PHE A 229 1.42 16.97 4.76
N LEU A 230 0.48 16.18 4.27
CA LEU A 230 -0.06 16.35 2.93
C LEU A 230 -0.83 17.68 2.78
N ALA A 231 -1.56 18.10 3.82
CA ALA A 231 -2.27 19.38 3.81
C ALA A 231 -1.34 20.59 3.75
N SER A 232 -0.10 20.48 4.24
CA SER A 232 0.89 21.56 4.23
C SER A 232 1.80 21.53 3.01
N ILE A 233 2.36 20.34 2.67
CA ILE A 233 3.42 20.23 1.67
C ILE A 233 2.92 20.40 0.24
N ALA A 234 1.74 19.89 -0.09
CA ALA A 234 1.21 19.98 -1.45
C ALA A 234 0.98 21.44 -1.89
N PRO A 235 0.28 22.28 -1.11
CA PRO A 235 0.13 23.71 -1.45
C PRO A 235 1.45 24.48 -1.47
N GLU A 236 2.44 24.10 -0.65
CA GLU A 236 3.75 24.73 -0.63
C GLU A 236 4.51 24.47 -1.94
N ILE A 237 4.53 23.23 -2.40
CA ILE A 237 5.17 22.85 -3.68
C ILE A 237 4.45 23.52 -4.86
N GLU A 238 3.12 23.50 -4.91
CA GLU A 238 2.34 24.14 -5.97
C GLU A 238 2.54 25.65 -6.02
N ARG A 239 2.77 26.30 -4.87
CA ARG A 239 3.12 27.71 -4.79
C ARG A 239 4.54 27.98 -5.32
N ASP A 240 5.51 27.16 -4.92
CA ASP A 240 6.93 27.38 -5.24
C ASP A 240 7.27 26.95 -6.67
N TYR A 241 6.48 26.01 -7.25
CA TYR A 241 6.57 25.53 -8.62
C TYR A 241 5.22 25.70 -9.35
N PRO A 242 4.88 26.92 -9.82
CA PRO A 242 3.57 27.20 -10.41
C PRO A 242 3.22 26.32 -11.60
N GLY A 243 2.00 25.80 -11.61
CA GLY A 243 1.49 24.91 -12.65
C GLY A 243 1.72 23.44 -12.41
N THR A 244 2.51 23.06 -11.40
CA THR A 244 2.62 21.68 -10.94
C THR A 244 1.40 21.25 -10.14
N LYS A 245 1.21 19.93 -9.98
CA LYS A 245 0.22 19.33 -9.10
C LYS A 245 0.91 18.34 -8.16
N ALA A 246 0.85 18.61 -6.86
CA ALA A 246 1.38 17.69 -5.85
C ALA A 246 0.28 16.72 -5.38
N VAL A 247 0.60 15.43 -5.36
CA VAL A 247 -0.34 14.34 -5.13
C VAL A 247 0.24 13.38 -4.11
N GLY A 248 -0.54 13.05 -3.09
CA GLY A 248 -0.20 11.99 -2.15
C GLY A 248 -1.27 10.92 -2.16
N PHE A 249 -0.89 9.66 -2.36
CA PHE A 249 -1.78 8.49 -2.29
C PHE A 249 -1.00 7.26 -1.81
N GLY A 250 -1.69 6.22 -1.37
CA GLY A 250 -1.04 4.94 -1.04
C GLY A 250 -1.38 4.40 0.35
N HIS A 251 -0.38 3.85 1.03
CA HIS A 251 -0.53 2.96 2.17
C HIS A 251 -0.63 3.72 3.50
N LEU A 252 -1.82 4.26 3.84
CA LEU A 252 -1.99 4.96 5.11
C LEU A 252 -1.65 4.06 6.32
N GLY A 253 -1.97 2.76 6.21
CA GLY A 253 -1.85 1.83 7.33
C GLY A 253 -0.43 1.43 7.73
N ASP A 254 0.54 1.56 6.82
CA ASP A 254 1.96 1.26 7.06
C ASP A 254 2.86 2.50 7.04
N ALA A 255 2.23 3.69 7.00
CA ALA A 255 2.90 4.98 7.03
C ALA A 255 3.75 5.29 5.78
N ASN A 256 3.50 4.61 4.65
CA ASN A 256 4.14 4.88 3.37
C ASN A 256 3.18 5.64 2.44
N ILE A 257 3.69 6.65 1.75
CA ILE A 257 2.94 7.45 0.79
C ILE A 257 3.72 7.61 -0.51
N HIS A 258 3.07 7.35 -1.62
CA HIS A 258 3.54 7.75 -2.94
C HIS A 258 3.25 9.24 -3.09
N PHE A 259 4.29 10.05 -3.04
CA PHE A 259 4.19 11.50 -3.17
C PHE A 259 4.75 11.93 -4.52
N HIS A 260 3.87 12.33 -5.41
CA HIS A 260 4.22 12.68 -6.78
C HIS A 260 4.03 14.18 -7.02
N VAL A 261 4.92 14.77 -7.81
CA VAL A 261 4.78 16.14 -8.31
C VAL A 261 4.65 16.06 -9.83
N LEU A 262 3.44 16.25 -10.32
CA LEU A 262 3.11 16.24 -11.74
C LEU A 262 3.58 17.55 -12.37
N ALA A 263 4.20 17.46 -13.55
CA ALA A 263 4.62 18.62 -14.31
C ALA A 263 3.42 19.49 -14.76
N PRO A 264 3.65 20.75 -15.05
CA PRO A 264 2.65 21.57 -15.73
C PRO A 264 2.19 20.93 -17.05
N PRO A 265 0.91 21.09 -17.45
CA PRO A 265 0.41 20.58 -18.73
C PRO A 265 1.29 21.01 -19.90
N GLY A 266 1.68 20.05 -20.75
CA GLY A 266 2.54 20.32 -21.92
C GLY A 266 4.03 20.43 -21.61
N ALA A 267 4.47 20.15 -20.40
CA ALA A 267 5.90 20.11 -20.05
C ALA A 267 6.65 19.03 -20.86
N ALA A 268 7.90 19.35 -21.24
CA ALA A 268 8.75 18.39 -21.93
C ALA A 268 9.21 17.26 -20.98
N PRO A 269 9.55 16.06 -21.52
CA PRO A 269 10.06 14.96 -20.69
C PRO A 269 11.29 15.31 -19.84
N ALA A 270 12.08 16.28 -20.28
CA ALA A 270 13.26 16.77 -19.54
C ALA A 270 12.91 17.69 -18.36
N TRP A 271 11.64 17.84 -18.01
CA TRP A 271 11.21 18.59 -16.84
C TRP A 271 11.57 17.88 -15.52
N VAL A 272 11.67 16.55 -15.54
CA VAL A 272 12.06 15.69 -14.40
C VAL A 272 13.57 15.53 -14.35
#